data_001896c8c4c333115f56eed3607f0c71
#
_entry.id   001896c8c4c333115f56eed3607f0c71
#
_cell.length_a   1.000
_cell.length_b   1.000
_cell.length_c   1.000
_cell.angle_alpha   90.00
_cell.angle_beta   90.00
_cell.angle_gamma   90.00
#
_symmetry.space_group_name_H-M   'P 1'
#
loop_
_entity.id
_entity.type
_entity.pdbx_description
1 polymer ?
#
loop_
_entity_poly.entity_id
_entity_poly.type
_entity_poly.pdbx_seq_one_letter_code
_entity_poly.pdbx_strand_id
1 'polypeptide(L)'
;PTQKAMELLEYLENKGMKQVICVPPVRQENPNNTTENLKKIFQNFQAGYKGNIKLKLAARYRLDSLFEEKLTHEKLLTISNEKELLVDVHPLRNNSKTWEMLDTALAAGYTPVIMQPERTIYWGTEEFVKLKEKGCRLMMNLYSFFGYNGDEALNYSRMLIRRNLYTHVFSGMEDTKIMRYSECFNLHDNEEIENLFKKTENENHFYYQPLIL
;
A
#
# COMPACT_ATOMS: atom_id res chain seq x y z
N PRO A 1 14.19 -9.94 11.67
CA PRO A 1 13.43 -8.99 10.83
C PRO A 1 14.27 -7.77 10.47
N THR A 2 15.05 -7.22 11.40
CA THR A 2 15.86 -6.01 11.19
C THR A 2 16.94 -6.19 10.12
N GLN A 3 17.60 -7.35 10.06
CA GLN A 3 18.62 -7.63 9.04
C GLN A 3 18.04 -7.64 7.63
N LYS A 4 16.90 -8.32 7.41
CA LYS A 4 16.22 -8.33 6.11
C LYS A 4 15.79 -6.93 5.67
N ALA A 5 15.34 -6.11 6.62
CA ALA A 5 14.98 -4.74 6.34
C ALA A 5 16.19 -3.90 5.90
N MET A 6 17.35 -4.10 6.54
CA MET A 6 18.59 -3.41 6.16
C MET A 6 19.06 -3.84 4.76
N GLU A 7 19.07 -5.14 4.46
CA GLU A 7 19.41 -5.66 3.12
C GLU A 7 18.50 -5.07 2.02
N LEU A 8 17.20 -4.97 2.29
CA LEU A 8 16.25 -4.37 1.36
C LEU A 8 16.50 -2.88 1.17
N LEU A 9 16.79 -2.15 2.25
CA LEU A 9 17.10 -0.72 2.16
C LEU A 9 18.40 -0.47 1.39
N GLU A 10 19.45 -1.27 1.62
CA GLU A 10 20.69 -1.19 0.87
C GLU A 10 20.46 -1.44 -0.63
N TYR A 11 19.68 -2.46 -0.98
CA TYR A 11 19.31 -2.70 -2.38
C TYR A 11 18.58 -1.51 -2.99
N LEU A 12 17.57 -0.97 -2.30
CA LEU A 12 16.80 0.18 -2.77
C LEU A 12 17.67 1.43 -2.93
N GLU A 13 18.61 1.65 -2.01
CA GLU A 13 19.57 2.74 -2.08
C GLU A 13 20.48 2.62 -3.32
N ASN A 14 20.99 1.41 -3.60
CA ASN A 14 21.78 1.11 -4.77
C ASN A 14 21.01 1.29 -6.09
N LYS A 15 19.68 1.15 -6.06
CA LYS A 15 18.79 1.48 -7.20
C LYS A 15 18.41 2.97 -7.27
N GLY A 16 19.01 3.82 -6.43
CA GLY A 16 18.82 5.27 -6.46
C GLY A 16 17.62 5.79 -5.66
N MET A 17 17.00 4.93 -4.84
CA MET A 17 15.85 5.31 -4.02
C MET A 17 16.24 6.35 -2.97
N LYS A 18 15.44 7.40 -2.84
CA LYS A 18 15.69 8.51 -1.90
C LYS A 18 14.78 8.49 -0.68
N GLN A 19 13.62 7.88 -0.78
CA GLN A 19 12.65 7.81 0.31
C GLN A 19 11.92 6.48 0.31
N VAL A 20 11.68 5.94 1.51
CA VAL A 20 10.87 4.73 1.74
C VAL A 20 9.87 5.00 2.86
N ILE A 21 8.62 4.58 2.65
CA ILE A 21 7.59 4.58 3.69
C ILE A 21 7.45 3.17 4.24
N CYS A 22 7.74 2.99 5.51
CA CYS A 22 7.53 1.73 6.22
C CYS A 22 6.04 1.58 6.56
N VAL A 23 5.43 0.46 6.18
CA VAL A 23 3.98 0.25 6.28
C VAL A 23 3.67 -1.07 7.00
N PRO A 24 3.90 -1.18 8.32
CA PRO A 24 3.57 -2.37 9.08
C PRO A 24 2.05 -2.66 9.05
N PRO A 25 1.65 -3.95 9.03
CA PRO A 25 0.25 -4.31 9.03
C PRO A 25 -0.37 -4.12 10.42
N VAL A 26 -1.58 -3.55 10.47
CA VAL A 26 -2.43 -3.47 11.65
C VAL A 26 -3.68 -4.30 11.38
N ARG A 27 -3.82 -5.43 12.11
CA ARG A 27 -4.89 -6.41 11.91
C ARG A 27 -5.04 -7.28 13.17
N GLN A 28 -6.13 -8.01 13.27
CA GLN A 28 -6.45 -8.83 14.46
C GLN A 28 -5.31 -9.77 14.89
N GLU A 29 -4.55 -10.31 13.96
CA GLU A 29 -3.40 -11.18 14.26
C GLU A 29 -2.19 -10.42 14.83
N ASN A 30 -2.21 -9.08 14.76
CA ASN A 30 -1.16 -8.21 15.27
C ASN A 30 -1.74 -7.12 16.20
N PRO A 31 -2.45 -7.45 17.28
CA PRO A 31 -3.17 -6.47 18.11
C PRO A 31 -2.23 -5.46 18.79
N ASN A 32 -0.97 -5.85 19.02
CA ASN A 32 0.05 -4.99 19.62
C ASN A 32 0.63 -3.94 18.65
N ASN A 33 0.27 -3.97 17.36
CA ASN A 33 0.63 -2.94 16.40
C ASN A 33 -0.25 -1.68 16.60
N THR A 34 -0.14 -1.07 17.77
CA THR A 34 -0.74 0.23 18.08
C THR A 34 0.08 1.34 17.47
N THR A 35 -0.52 2.49 17.24
CA THR A 35 0.17 3.69 16.74
C THR A 35 1.41 4.03 17.58
N GLU A 36 1.30 3.93 18.91
CA GLU A 36 2.40 4.21 19.85
C GLU A 36 3.54 3.21 19.71
N ASN A 37 3.22 1.90 19.76
CA ASN A 37 4.22 0.85 19.61
C ASN A 37 4.95 0.91 18.26
N LEU A 38 4.21 1.13 17.18
CA LEU A 38 4.79 1.25 15.85
C LEU A 38 5.74 2.46 15.75
N LYS A 39 5.38 3.59 16.33
CA LYS A 39 6.28 4.76 16.40
C LYS A 39 7.55 4.46 17.17
N LYS A 40 7.45 3.78 18.33
CA LYS A 40 8.60 3.40 19.15
C LYS A 40 9.54 2.44 18.40
N ILE A 41 8.98 1.41 17.77
CA ILE A 41 9.75 0.44 16.96
C ILE A 41 10.44 1.16 15.80
N PHE A 42 9.71 2.03 15.10
CA PHE A 42 10.25 2.79 13.97
C PHE A 42 11.37 3.74 14.39
N GLN A 43 11.24 4.45 15.50
CA GLN A 43 12.29 5.33 16.03
C GLN A 43 13.56 4.55 16.35
N ASN A 44 13.44 3.40 16.99
CA ASN A 44 14.59 2.53 17.28
C ASN A 44 15.25 2.01 15.99
N PHE A 45 14.44 1.61 15.01
CA PHE A 45 14.93 1.18 13.70
C PHE A 45 15.67 2.32 12.98
N GLN A 46 15.07 3.50 12.93
CA GLN A 46 15.63 4.69 12.28
C GLN A 46 16.95 5.12 12.93
N ALA A 47 17.06 5.06 14.25
CA ALA A 47 18.29 5.36 14.97
C ALA A 47 19.44 4.39 14.63
N GLY A 48 19.12 3.13 14.32
CA GLY A 48 20.10 2.12 13.88
C GLY A 48 20.45 2.18 12.38
N TYR A 49 19.63 2.82 11.56
CA TYR A 49 19.84 2.92 10.12
C TYR A 49 20.95 3.94 9.78
N LYS A 50 21.93 3.54 8.97
CA LYS A 50 23.10 4.36 8.60
C LYS A 50 23.14 4.74 7.12
N GLY A 51 22.16 4.30 6.32
CA GLY A 51 22.06 4.66 4.90
C GLY A 51 21.44 6.04 4.67
N ASN A 52 21.33 6.42 3.41
CA ASN A 52 20.88 7.78 2.99
C ASN A 52 19.41 7.85 2.62
N ILE A 53 18.67 6.73 2.66
CA ILE A 53 17.24 6.74 2.36
C ILE A 53 16.48 7.45 3.48
N LYS A 54 15.65 8.41 3.11
CA LYS A 54 14.71 9.04 4.05
C LYS A 54 13.60 8.07 4.41
N LEU A 55 13.54 7.66 5.66
CA LEU A 55 12.51 6.75 6.16
C LEU A 55 11.31 7.53 6.71
N LYS A 56 10.11 7.05 6.39
CA LYS A 56 8.84 7.51 6.96
C LYS A 56 8.06 6.32 7.49
N LEU A 57 7.16 6.55 8.43
CA LEU A 57 6.25 5.56 8.99
C LEU A 57 4.82 5.87 8.58
N ALA A 58 4.13 4.87 8.08
CA ALA A 58 2.67 4.79 7.97
C ALA A 58 2.21 3.43 8.53
N ALA A 59 0.98 3.04 8.28
CA ALA A 59 0.51 1.68 8.59
C ALA A 59 -0.54 1.25 7.58
N ARG A 60 -0.68 -0.08 7.41
CA ARG A 60 -1.69 -0.71 6.57
C ARG A 60 -2.74 -1.36 7.47
N TYR A 61 -3.95 -0.86 7.42
CA TYR A 61 -5.05 -1.30 8.28
C TYR A 61 -5.94 -2.30 7.54
N ARG A 62 -6.05 -3.53 8.08
CA ARG A 62 -7.03 -4.49 7.61
C ARG A 62 -8.42 -4.02 8.05
N LEU A 63 -9.39 -4.01 7.11
CA LEU A 63 -10.78 -3.70 7.43
C LEU A 63 -11.43 -4.89 8.17
N ASP A 64 -11.19 -4.96 9.46
CA ASP A 64 -11.68 -5.95 10.40
C ASP A 64 -12.18 -5.27 11.70
N SER A 65 -12.60 -6.04 12.71
CA SER A 65 -13.11 -5.48 13.97
C SER A 65 -12.05 -4.67 14.74
N LEU A 66 -10.75 -4.97 14.59
CA LEU A 66 -9.68 -4.18 15.18
C LEU A 66 -9.58 -2.79 14.53
N PHE A 67 -9.88 -2.67 13.25
CA PHE A 67 -9.87 -1.38 12.56
C PHE A 67 -10.89 -0.41 13.16
N GLU A 68 -12.11 -0.86 13.43
CA GLU A 68 -13.17 -0.03 14.03
C GLU A 68 -12.75 0.47 15.42
N GLU A 69 -12.17 -0.42 16.23
CA GLU A 69 -11.62 -0.07 17.55
C GLU A 69 -10.52 1.00 17.42
N LYS A 70 -9.54 0.78 16.55
CA LYS A 70 -8.41 1.70 16.34
C LYS A 70 -8.87 3.05 15.82
N LEU A 71 -9.81 3.08 14.89
CA LEU A 71 -10.36 4.31 14.31
C LEU A 71 -11.01 5.20 15.39
N THR A 72 -11.60 4.58 16.41
CA THR A 72 -12.28 5.28 17.52
C THR A 72 -11.29 5.80 18.56
N HIS A 73 -10.25 5.05 18.87
CA HIS A 73 -9.40 5.29 20.04
C HIS A 73 -7.99 5.81 19.71
N GLU A 74 -7.55 5.77 18.46
CA GLU A 74 -6.20 6.14 18.08
C GLU A 74 -6.19 7.17 16.93
N LYS A 75 -5.17 8.02 16.92
CA LYS A 75 -4.83 8.78 15.72
C LYS A 75 -4.04 7.87 14.79
N LEU A 76 -4.67 7.43 13.69
CA LEU A 76 -4.09 6.48 12.75
C LEU A 76 -2.89 7.05 11.99
N LEU A 77 -1.97 6.17 11.62
CA LEU A 77 -0.78 6.50 10.82
C LEU A 77 -1.15 6.57 9.33
N THR A 78 -0.88 7.70 8.71
CA THR A 78 -1.23 8.00 7.31
C THR A 78 0.01 8.16 6.45
N ILE A 79 -0.13 8.01 5.14
CA ILE A 79 0.98 8.16 4.19
C ILE A 79 1.26 9.62 3.82
N SER A 80 0.28 10.49 4.00
CA SER A 80 0.40 11.93 3.67
C SER A 80 -0.26 12.83 4.70
N ASN A 81 0.02 14.12 4.60
CA ASN A 81 -0.63 15.15 5.42
C ASN A 81 -2.13 15.31 5.09
N GLU A 82 -2.58 14.82 3.95
CA GLU A 82 -3.99 14.79 3.51
C GLU A 82 -4.80 13.67 4.17
N LYS A 83 -4.27 13.06 5.24
CA LYS A 83 -4.91 11.97 5.98
C LYS A 83 -5.23 10.72 5.12
N GLU A 84 -4.42 10.44 4.11
CA GLU A 84 -4.52 9.23 3.31
C GLU A 84 -4.18 8.01 4.15
N LEU A 85 -5.17 7.15 4.32
CA LEU A 85 -5.13 5.97 5.18
C LEU A 85 -5.04 4.71 4.34
N LEU A 86 -3.93 3.98 4.41
CA LEU A 86 -3.81 2.71 3.71
C LEU A 86 -4.72 1.66 4.34
N VAL A 87 -5.62 1.13 3.55
CA VAL A 87 -6.53 0.06 3.97
C VAL A 87 -6.36 -1.19 3.12
N ASP A 88 -6.51 -2.32 3.76
CA ASP A 88 -6.32 -3.64 3.17
C ASP A 88 -7.61 -4.45 3.29
N VAL A 89 -8.19 -4.79 2.15
CA VAL A 89 -9.39 -5.62 2.05
C VAL A 89 -8.96 -7.09 1.92
N HIS A 90 -9.67 -8.00 2.59
CA HIS A 90 -9.33 -9.42 2.47
C HIS A 90 -9.54 -9.90 1.02
N PRO A 91 -8.55 -10.45 0.33
CA PRO A 91 -8.62 -10.72 -1.10
C PRO A 91 -9.67 -11.78 -1.49
N LEU A 92 -9.96 -12.72 -0.59
CA LEU A 92 -10.81 -13.89 -0.86
C LEU A 92 -12.11 -13.91 -0.05
N ARG A 93 -12.30 -13.01 0.88
CA ARG A 93 -13.48 -12.99 1.77
C ARG A 93 -14.16 -11.65 1.68
N ASN A 94 -15.35 -11.64 1.10
CA ASN A 94 -16.20 -10.47 1.13
C ASN A 94 -16.73 -10.27 2.57
N ASN A 95 -16.26 -9.21 3.24
CA ASN A 95 -16.81 -8.79 4.51
C ASN A 95 -17.96 -7.81 4.24
N SER A 96 -19.17 -8.16 4.66
CA SER A 96 -20.36 -7.31 4.49
C SER A 96 -20.20 -5.91 5.09
N LYS A 97 -19.37 -5.78 6.13
CA LYS A 97 -19.08 -4.50 6.79
C LYS A 97 -17.99 -3.65 6.11
N THR A 98 -17.34 -4.15 5.07
CA THR A 98 -16.23 -3.42 4.41
C THR A 98 -16.65 -2.02 3.99
N TRP A 99 -17.82 -1.88 3.38
CA TRP A 99 -18.36 -0.59 2.93
C TRP A 99 -18.67 0.35 4.10
N GLU A 100 -19.26 -0.17 5.16
CA GLU A 100 -19.56 0.56 6.40
C GLU A 100 -18.29 1.09 7.07
N MET A 101 -17.24 0.26 7.14
CA MET A 101 -15.94 0.65 7.67
C MET A 101 -15.28 1.76 6.84
N LEU A 102 -15.39 1.70 5.51
CA LEU A 102 -14.91 2.75 4.61
C LEU A 102 -15.68 4.07 4.81
N ASP A 103 -17.00 4.00 4.94
CA ASP A 103 -17.84 5.16 5.21
C ASP A 103 -17.50 5.79 6.57
N THR A 104 -17.25 4.97 7.60
CA THR A 104 -16.82 5.44 8.91
C THR A 104 -15.45 6.13 8.86
N ALA A 105 -14.50 5.60 8.08
CA ALA A 105 -13.19 6.23 7.90
C ALA A 105 -13.30 7.57 7.18
N LEU A 106 -14.14 7.67 6.14
CA LEU A 106 -14.42 8.91 5.43
C LEU A 106 -15.08 9.94 6.36
N ALA A 107 -16.05 9.54 7.15
CA ALA A 107 -16.72 10.41 8.14
C ALA A 107 -15.75 10.91 9.22
N ALA A 108 -14.74 10.12 9.59
CA ALA A 108 -13.67 10.51 10.50
C ALA A 108 -12.63 11.45 9.85
N GLY A 109 -12.83 11.81 8.59
CA GLY A 109 -11.96 12.74 7.83
C GLY A 109 -10.69 12.11 7.28
N TYR A 110 -10.62 10.78 7.16
CA TYR A 110 -9.57 10.09 6.44
C TYR A 110 -9.97 9.89 4.98
N THR A 111 -8.97 9.78 4.11
CA THR A 111 -9.15 9.34 2.72
C THR A 111 -8.65 7.88 2.61
N PRO A 112 -9.53 6.87 2.57
CA PRO A 112 -9.09 5.48 2.43
C PRO A 112 -8.40 5.27 1.09
N VAL A 113 -7.20 4.70 1.12
CA VAL A 113 -6.42 4.25 -0.03
C VAL A 113 -6.40 2.73 -0.03
N ILE A 114 -7.20 2.11 -0.88
CA ILE A 114 -7.34 0.66 -0.94
C ILE A 114 -6.13 0.07 -1.64
N MET A 115 -5.38 -0.74 -0.90
CA MET A 115 -4.19 -1.40 -1.40
C MET A 115 -4.55 -2.66 -2.18
N GLN A 116 -3.87 -2.87 -3.30
CA GLN A 116 -3.99 -4.08 -4.12
C GLN A 116 -5.45 -4.43 -4.48
N PRO A 117 -6.27 -3.45 -4.95
CA PRO A 117 -7.68 -3.71 -5.28
C PRO A 117 -7.82 -4.80 -6.36
N GLU A 118 -6.83 -4.95 -7.24
CA GLU A 118 -6.77 -5.98 -8.27
C GLU A 118 -6.73 -7.42 -7.72
N ARG A 119 -6.47 -7.60 -6.43
CA ARG A 119 -6.50 -8.90 -5.76
C ARG A 119 -7.87 -9.21 -5.11
N THR A 120 -8.79 -8.26 -5.14
CA THR A 120 -10.13 -8.41 -4.57
C THR A 120 -11.07 -8.99 -5.62
N ILE A 121 -10.97 -10.29 -5.85
CA ILE A 121 -11.58 -11.02 -6.99
C ILE A 121 -13.13 -11.06 -6.96
N TYR A 122 -13.73 -10.76 -5.81
CA TYR A 122 -15.21 -10.74 -5.66
C TYR A 122 -15.83 -9.35 -5.93
N TRP A 123 -15.00 -8.33 -6.23
CA TRP A 123 -15.48 -7.02 -6.67
C TRP A 123 -15.37 -6.90 -8.19
N GLY A 124 -16.46 -6.45 -8.81
CA GLY A 124 -16.44 -6.09 -10.22
C GLY A 124 -16.03 -4.64 -10.43
N THR A 125 -16.04 -4.22 -11.70
CA THR A 125 -15.67 -2.85 -12.08
C THR A 125 -16.53 -1.79 -11.42
N GLU A 126 -17.82 -2.07 -11.24
CA GLU A 126 -18.78 -1.12 -10.66
C GLU A 126 -18.46 -0.81 -9.20
N GLU A 127 -18.01 -1.79 -8.43
CA GLU A 127 -17.58 -1.59 -7.05
C GLU A 127 -16.39 -0.64 -6.98
N PHE A 128 -15.41 -0.78 -7.85
CA PHE A 128 -14.24 0.11 -7.90
C PHE A 128 -14.60 1.54 -8.33
N VAL A 129 -15.55 1.70 -9.25
CA VAL A 129 -16.08 3.02 -9.63
C VAL A 129 -16.79 3.67 -8.44
N LYS A 130 -17.68 2.95 -7.76
CA LYS A 130 -18.39 3.43 -6.56
C LYS A 130 -17.43 3.83 -5.45
N LEU A 131 -16.33 3.08 -5.23
CA LEU A 131 -15.31 3.43 -4.24
C LEU A 131 -14.66 4.78 -4.55
N LYS A 132 -14.32 5.01 -5.82
CA LYS A 132 -13.76 6.29 -6.27
C LYS A 132 -14.74 7.44 -6.11
N GLU A 133 -16.02 7.24 -6.48
CA GLU A 133 -17.10 8.23 -6.32
C GLU A 133 -17.33 8.59 -4.85
N LYS A 134 -17.18 7.65 -3.93
CA LYS A 134 -17.23 7.89 -2.48
C LYS A 134 -16.02 8.69 -1.94
N GLY A 135 -14.98 8.89 -2.73
CA GLY A 135 -13.75 9.56 -2.32
C GLY A 135 -12.64 8.63 -1.85
N CYS A 136 -12.78 7.31 -2.00
CA CYS A 136 -11.69 6.38 -1.81
C CYS A 136 -10.70 6.46 -2.99
N ARG A 137 -9.44 6.10 -2.71
CA ARG A 137 -8.37 6.01 -3.70
C ARG A 137 -7.93 4.56 -3.87
N LEU A 138 -7.41 4.21 -5.04
CA LEU A 138 -6.94 2.85 -5.34
C LEU A 138 -5.43 2.84 -5.57
N MET A 139 -4.72 1.93 -4.90
CA MET A 139 -3.27 1.79 -4.99
C MET A 139 -2.89 0.45 -5.61
N MET A 140 -2.31 0.50 -6.81
CA MET A 140 -1.87 -0.69 -7.54
C MET A 140 -0.62 -1.30 -6.91
N ASN A 141 -0.59 -2.62 -6.80
CA ASN A 141 0.66 -3.36 -6.61
C ASN A 141 1.32 -3.57 -7.97
N LEU A 142 2.49 -2.99 -8.18
CA LEU A 142 3.21 -3.07 -9.44
C LEU A 142 3.47 -4.52 -9.90
N TYR A 143 3.72 -5.44 -8.97
CA TYR A 143 3.96 -6.84 -9.30
C TYR A 143 2.72 -7.60 -9.76
N SER A 144 1.51 -7.13 -9.40
CA SER A 144 0.28 -7.68 -9.96
C SER A 144 0.21 -7.44 -11.48
N PHE A 145 0.63 -6.27 -11.93
CA PHE A 145 0.69 -5.95 -13.36
C PHE A 145 1.66 -6.84 -14.15
N PHE A 146 2.70 -7.34 -13.50
CA PHE A 146 3.67 -8.27 -14.10
C PHE A 146 3.32 -9.75 -13.88
N GLY A 147 2.15 -10.06 -13.31
CA GLY A 147 1.68 -11.45 -13.15
C GLY A 147 2.21 -12.17 -11.91
N TYR A 148 3.00 -11.52 -11.05
CA TYR A 148 3.53 -12.15 -9.83
C TYR A 148 2.41 -12.65 -8.88
N ASN A 149 1.29 -11.96 -8.86
CA ASN A 149 0.13 -12.30 -8.05
C ASN A 149 -0.92 -13.16 -8.80
N GLY A 150 -0.55 -13.73 -9.96
CA GLY A 150 -1.38 -14.58 -10.80
C GLY A 150 -2.15 -13.83 -11.90
N ASP A 151 -2.70 -14.59 -12.84
CA ASP A 151 -3.34 -14.06 -14.05
C ASP A 151 -4.58 -13.23 -13.76
N GLU A 152 -5.33 -13.58 -12.73
CA GLU A 152 -6.49 -12.79 -12.30
C GLU A 152 -6.09 -11.38 -11.88
N ALA A 153 -5.11 -11.26 -10.98
CA ALA A 153 -4.61 -9.97 -10.53
C ALA A 153 -4.01 -9.15 -11.69
N LEU A 154 -3.32 -9.81 -12.63
CA LEU A 154 -2.82 -9.19 -13.86
C LEU A 154 -3.96 -8.61 -14.71
N ASN A 155 -5.01 -9.40 -14.97
CA ASN A 155 -6.14 -8.98 -15.78
C ASN A 155 -6.92 -7.82 -15.13
N TYR A 156 -7.15 -7.91 -13.81
CA TYR A 156 -7.78 -6.83 -13.04
C TYR A 156 -6.92 -5.56 -13.04
N SER A 157 -5.59 -5.67 -12.86
CA SER A 157 -4.72 -4.49 -12.86
C SER A 157 -4.78 -3.76 -14.21
N ARG A 158 -4.74 -4.46 -15.33
CA ARG A 158 -4.90 -3.87 -16.67
C ARG A 158 -6.26 -3.23 -16.87
N MET A 159 -7.33 -3.88 -16.44
CA MET A 159 -8.69 -3.34 -16.51
C MET A 159 -8.81 -2.04 -15.71
N LEU A 160 -8.28 -1.99 -14.48
CA LEU A 160 -8.33 -0.81 -13.62
C LEU A 160 -7.47 0.35 -14.18
N ILE A 161 -6.33 0.06 -14.83
CA ILE A 161 -5.52 1.07 -15.54
C ILE A 161 -6.33 1.68 -16.69
N ARG A 162 -6.87 0.85 -17.59
CA ARG A 162 -7.65 1.31 -18.76
C ARG A 162 -8.86 2.13 -18.39
N ARG A 163 -9.44 1.88 -17.21
CA ARG A 163 -10.55 2.66 -16.65
C ARG A 163 -10.11 3.87 -15.84
N ASN A 164 -8.81 4.15 -15.80
CA ASN A 164 -8.24 5.29 -15.07
C ASN A 164 -8.66 5.33 -13.58
N LEU A 165 -8.72 4.16 -12.93
CA LEU A 165 -9.20 4.03 -11.55
C LEU A 165 -8.09 4.14 -10.52
N TYR A 166 -6.86 3.81 -10.86
CA TYR A 166 -5.72 3.96 -9.95
C TYR A 166 -5.32 5.42 -9.76
N THR A 167 -4.96 5.74 -8.53
CA THR A 167 -4.41 7.03 -8.11
C THR A 167 -2.99 6.89 -7.55
N HIS A 168 -2.63 5.68 -7.12
CA HIS A 168 -1.36 5.39 -6.48
C HIS A 168 -0.77 4.09 -7.04
N VAL A 169 0.56 4.00 -6.95
CA VAL A 169 1.31 2.77 -7.25
C VAL A 169 2.28 2.50 -6.10
N PHE A 170 2.46 1.24 -5.75
CA PHE A 170 3.52 0.82 -4.84
C PHE A 170 4.25 -0.40 -5.37
N SER A 171 5.51 -0.56 -4.95
CA SER A 171 6.36 -1.64 -5.46
C SER A 171 5.96 -3.03 -5.00
N GLY A 172 5.26 -3.16 -3.86
CA GLY A 172 4.94 -4.45 -3.26
C GLY A 172 6.15 -5.24 -2.76
N MET A 173 7.32 -4.60 -2.63
CA MET A 173 8.54 -5.25 -2.18
C MET A 173 8.47 -5.60 -0.69
N GLU A 174 8.21 -6.85 -0.38
CA GLU A 174 8.13 -7.36 0.99
C GLU A 174 9.37 -8.19 1.38
N ASP A 175 10.12 -8.68 0.38
CA ASP A 175 11.32 -9.50 0.59
C ASP A 175 12.30 -9.45 -0.59
N THR A 176 13.47 -10.07 -0.39
CA THR A 176 14.54 -10.16 -1.40
C THR A 176 14.19 -11.04 -2.62
N LYS A 177 13.17 -11.89 -2.55
CA LYS A 177 12.74 -12.71 -3.71
C LYS A 177 12.05 -11.83 -4.75
N ILE A 178 11.22 -10.90 -4.27
CA ILE A 178 10.56 -9.93 -5.13
C ILE A 178 11.59 -9.00 -5.79
N MET A 179 12.70 -8.68 -5.10
CA MET A 179 13.80 -7.88 -5.68
C MET A 179 14.35 -8.52 -6.95
N ARG A 180 14.65 -9.82 -6.93
CA ARG A 180 15.13 -10.56 -8.11
C ARG A 180 14.10 -10.60 -9.23
N TYR A 181 12.83 -10.73 -8.88
CA TYR A 181 11.74 -10.72 -9.84
C TYR A 181 11.65 -9.38 -10.58
N SER A 182 11.89 -8.26 -9.90
CA SER A 182 11.86 -6.92 -10.50
C SER A 182 12.93 -6.70 -11.57
N GLU A 183 14.05 -7.41 -11.50
CA GLU A 183 15.13 -7.33 -12.48
C GLU A 183 14.76 -7.94 -13.83
N CYS A 184 13.71 -8.75 -13.89
CA CYS A 184 13.20 -9.39 -15.10
C CYS A 184 12.29 -8.47 -15.93
N PHE A 185 11.91 -7.30 -15.42
CA PHE A 185 10.95 -6.40 -16.08
C PHE A 185 11.56 -5.04 -16.39
N ASN A 186 11.41 -4.62 -17.64
CA ASN A 186 11.69 -3.26 -18.04
C ASN A 186 10.38 -2.45 -17.98
N LEU A 187 10.29 -1.52 -17.04
CA LEU A 187 9.12 -0.67 -16.86
C LEU A 187 8.86 0.23 -18.08
N HIS A 188 9.92 0.57 -18.82
CA HIS A 188 9.85 1.44 -20.00
C HIS A 188 9.31 0.76 -21.27
N ASP A 189 9.15 -0.56 -21.26
CA ASP A 189 8.63 -1.29 -22.42
C ASP A 189 7.08 -1.35 -22.46
N ASN A 190 6.39 -0.68 -21.51
CA ASN A 190 4.94 -0.71 -21.43
C ASN A 190 4.33 0.69 -21.27
N GLU A 191 3.71 1.17 -22.34
CA GLU A 191 3.10 2.51 -22.40
C GLU A 191 1.99 2.72 -21.35
N GLU A 192 1.20 1.68 -21.03
CA GLU A 192 0.12 1.78 -19.99
C GLU A 192 0.73 2.08 -18.62
N ILE A 193 1.85 1.44 -18.30
CA ILE A 193 2.58 1.67 -17.03
C ILE A 193 3.30 3.01 -17.04
N GLU A 194 3.97 3.38 -18.13
CA GLU A 194 4.60 4.70 -18.21
C GLU A 194 3.62 5.84 -18.01
N ASN A 195 2.44 5.76 -18.63
CA ASN A 195 1.40 6.77 -18.48
C ASN A 195 0.86 6.82 -17.04
N LEU A 196 0.70 5.66 -16.39
CA LEU A 196 0.31 5.61 -14.99
C LEU A 196 1.38 6.23 -14.08
N PHE A 197 2.66 5.96 -14.31
CA PHE A 197 3.75 6.56 -13.55
C PHE A 197 3.81 8.08 -13.72
N LYS A 198 3.76 8.58 -14.94
CA LYS A 198 3.73 10.03 -15.22
C LYS A 198 2.59 10.72 -14.46
N LYS A 199 1.41 10.09 -14.43
CA LYS A 199 0.27 10.60 -13.67
C LYS A 199 0.54 10.60 -12.17
N THR A 200 1.01 9.48 -11.61
CA THR A 200 1.25 9.34 -10.17
C THR A 200 2.44 10.16 -9.69
N GLU A 201 3.47 10.35 -10.50
CA GLU A 201 4.59 11.25 -10.21
C GLU A 201 4.15 12.71 -10.17
N ASN A 202 3.34 13.17 -11.11
CA ASN A 202 2.81 14.52 -11.14
C ASN A 202 1.91 14.82 -9.93
N GLU A 203 1.22 13.82 -9.42
CA GLU A 203 0.39 13.92 -8.24
C GLU A 203 1.15 13.63 -6.93
N ASN A 204 2.47 13.36 -6.98
CA ASN A 204 3.32 12.92 -5.85
C ASN A 204 2.81 11.65 -5.13
N HIS A 205 2.12 10.76 -5.84
CA HIS A 205 1.50 9.57 -5.29
C HIS A 205 2.29 8.26 -5.56
N PHE A 206 3.59 8.36 -5.81
CA PHE A 206 4.44 7.19 -5.97
C PHE A 206 5.02 6.75 -4.62
N TYR A 207 4.60 5.58 -4.14
CA TYR A 207 5.04 5.05 -2.86
C TYR A 207 5.77 3.72 -3.03
N TYR A 208 6.95 3.64 -2.47
CA TYR A 208 7.69 2.38 -2.38
C TYR A 208 7.42 1.72 -1.05
N GLN A 209 7.01 0.46 -1.11
CA GLN A 209 6.48 -0.29 0.03
C GLN A 209 7.42 -1.38 0.52
N PRO A 210 6.87 -2.09 1.54
CA PRO A 210 6.93 -1.83 2.97
C PRO A 210 8.03 -2.67 3.57
N LEU A 211 8.83 -2.05 4.38
CA LEU A 211 9.60 -2.78 5.37
C LEU A 211 8.61 -3.22 6.47
N ILE A 212 8.41 -4.53 6.61
CA ILE A 212 7.85 -5.09 7.84
C ILE A 212 8.96 -4.99 8.87
N LEU A 213 8.80 -4.04 9.78
CA LEU A 213 9.72 -3.83 10.89
C LEU A 213 9.62 -4.96 11.90
#